data_a4f21d77f27686612acf14e19cafe3eb
#
_entry.id   a4f21d77f27686612acf14e19cafe3eb
#
_cell.length_a   1.000
_cell.length_b   1.000
_cell.length_c   1.000
_cell.angle_alpha   90.00
_cell.angle_beta   90.00
_cell.angle_gamma   90.00
#
_symmetry.space_group_name_H-M   'P 1'
#
loop_
_entity.id
_entity.type
_entity.pdbx_description
1 polymer ?
#
loop_
_entity_poly.entity_id
_entity_poly.type
_entity_poly.pdbx_seq_one_letter_code
_entity_poly.pdbx_strand_id
1 'polypeptide(L)'
;MSMSIPELLINDGFITKGDREEIEKHSAVSGLSFIKIALSFGYISRKNFERSIVNAGFTVALIRDEAFDPEVLSKTDLRMAHKHVAMPLRIQNGRVVTIMASPDDEPFLDFIRSTYQMEPQIIIASDLDIIWLSNKLLGEKYVKSAVFELLKRDPNSSAVVTFTTPQLVFIFVSIALVAIGLVLSFKNTSIIINVILSSFFLIAIMFKLFLALVGSRFELHQAVTKDELKHVIDDELPIYTILLPVYKEDKLIKKLIWNLQSLDYPRHQLDIKLLIEEDDDKTLNAVRNLDFPAVFEVIVVPFHMPKTKPKACNYGLHFARGKYLTIYDAEDIPDTDQLKKVVTLFGKLPDEYICIQSALNYFNRNENFLTRMFTLEYSYWFDYMLPGLDTLDIPIPLGGTSNHFKLAELVDLGAWDPFNVTEDADLGVRAYAKGHKIAIINSTTYEEANNEPFNWIRQRSRWIKGYMQSYLVHMRNPVALWKKIGWKGFLGFSFFIGATPITFLVYPLLLAIFLCYVIFDMSSIRTLFPDWVLFMSIFNLMVGNILMIYINMMAVFKRRYYELILFAIANPIYWLMHSVSAYKGLYQLVVKPFYWEKTNHGLSKVNNPTNVVK
;
A
#
# COMPACT_ATOMS: atom_id res chain seq x y z
N MET A 1 12.90 11.20 -48.28
CA MET A 1 12.80 11.79 -46.93
C MET A 1 11.61 11.12 -46.27
N SER A 2 11.80 10.36 -45.22
CA SER A 2 10.70 9.80 -44.46
C SER A 2 10.04 10.97 -43.72
N MET A 3 8.77 11.22 -44.04
CA MET A 3 7.95 12.21 -43.35
C MET A 3 7.95 11.88 -41.86
N SER A 4 8.13 12.87 -40.98
CA SER A 4 8.08 12.66 -39.55
C SER A 4 6.65 12.28 -39.13
N ILE A 5 6.47 11.52 -38.04
CA ILE A 5 5.13 11.12 -37.57
C ILE A 5 4.23 12.32 -37.30
N PRO A 6 4.68 13.42 -36.64
CA PRO A 6 3.88 14.61 -36.49
C PRO A 6 3.37 15.18 -37.83
N GLU A 7 4.23 15.23 -38.85
CA GLU A 7 3.84 15.70 -40.19
C GLU A 7 2.86 14.76 -40.88
N LEU A 8 3.05 13.45 -40.73
CA LEU A 8 2.12 12.45 -41.27
C LEU A 8 0.73 12.62 -40.67
N LEU A 9 0.63 12.77 -39.36
CA LEU A 9 -0.66 12.92 -38.67
C LEU A 9 -1.38 14.25 -38.99
N ILE A 10 -0.61 15.33 -39.27
CA ILE A 10 -1.14 16.60 -39.73
C ILE A 10 -1.70 16.44 -41.16
N ASN A 11 -0.95 15.77 -42.04
CA ASN A 11 -1.36 15.56 -43.44
C ASN A 11 -2.60 14.65 -43.55
N ASP A 12 -2.71 13.66 -42.66
CA ASP A 12 -3.92 12.80 -42.59
C ASP A 12 -5.09 13.49 -41.88
N GLY A 13 -4.90 14.71 -41.38
CA GLY A 13 -5.94 15.52 -40.74
C GLY A 13 -6.37 15.06 -39.35
N PHE A 14 -5.56 14.27 -38.68
CA PHE A 14 -5.85 13.77 -37.33
C PHE A 14 -5.46 14.75 -36.22
N ILE A 15 -4.43 15.58 -36.44
CA ILE A 15 -4.00 16.64 -35.52
C ILE A 15 -3.76 17.96 -36.27
N THR A 16 -3.86 19.07 -35.55
CA THR A 16 -3.53 20.40 -36.08
C THR A 16 -2.08 20.77 -35.79
N LYS A 17 -1.56 21.86 -36.37
CA LYS A 17 -0.24 22.40 -36.02
C LYS A 17 -0.18 22.87 -34.56
N GLY A 18 -1.30 23.43 -34.03
CA GLY A 18 -1.38 23.82 -32.62
C GLY A 18 -1.31 22.62 -31.68
N ASP A 19 -2.02 21.53 -32.02
CA ASP A 19 -1.95 20.27 -31.25
C ASP A 19 -0.53 19.71 -31.24
N ARG A 20 0.18 19.79 -32.36
CA ARG A 20 1.60 19.36 -32.43
C ARG A 20 2.47 20.13 -31.44
N GLU A 21 2.39 21.46 -31.40
CA GLU A 21 3.20 22.28 -30.50
C GLU A 21 2.90 21.95 -29.03
N GLU A 22 1.64 21.73 -28.72
CA GLU A 22 1.22 21.35 -27.35
C GLU A 22 1.71 19.95 -26.97
N ILE A 23 1.61 18.97 -27.87
CA ILE A 23 2.11 17.60 -27.67
C ILE A 23 3.64 17.64 -27.50
N GLU A 24 4.39 18.38 -28.33
CA GLU A 24 5.84 18.51 -28.23
C GLU A 24 6.26 19.15 -26.88
N LYS A 25 5.54 20.19 -26.41
CA LYS A 25 5.75 20.79 -25.08
C LYS A 25 5.58 19.76 -23.97
N HIS A 26 4.50 19.01 -23.97
CA HIS A 26 4.23 17.99 -22.96
C HIS A 26 5.21 16.82 -23.04
N SER A 27 5.64 16.42 -24.24
CA SER A 27 6.67 15.42 -24.47
C SER A 27 8.01 15.84 -23.85
N ALA A 28 8.42 17.09 -24.05
CA ALA A 28 9.66 17.63 -23.47
C ALA A 28 9.64 17.64 -21.92
N VAL A 29 8.51 17.97 -21.31
CA VAL A 29 8.37 18.00 -19.85
C VAL A 29 8.31 16.59 -19.24
N SER A 30 7.54 15.68 -19.86
CA SER A 30 7.29 14.34 -19.32
C SER A 30 8.35 13.30 -19.71
N GLY A 31 9.16 13.58 -20.75
CA GLY A 31 10.10 12.62 -21.36
C GLY A 31 9.41 11.43 -22.05
N LEU A 32 8.11 11.53 -22.33
CA LEU A 32 7.35 10.55 -23.08
C LEU A 32 7.42 10.82 -24.58
N SER A 33 7.26 9.78 -25.41
CA SER A 33 7.22 9.95 -26.86
C SER A 33 6.04 10.80 -27.31
N PHE A 34 6.18 11.48 -28.45
CA PHE A 34 5.11 12.27 -29.07
C PHE A 34 3.80 11.49 -29.18
N ILE A 35 3.88 10.24 -29.66
CA ILE A 35 2.71 9.38 -29.86
C ILE A 35 2.07 9.01 -28.53
N LYS A 36 2.86 8.70 -27.49
CA LYS A 36 2.30 8.37 -26.19
C LYS A 36 1.54 9.55 -25.60
N ILE A 37 2.02 10.77 -25.74
CA ILE A 37 1.29 11.98 -25.35
C ILE A 37 0.03 12.17 -26.21
N ALA A 38 0.13 12.08 -27.54
CA ALA A 38 -1.00 12.26 -28.44
C ALA A 38 -2.16 11.29 -28.13
N LEU A 39 -1.85 10.02 -27.86
CA LEU A 39 -2.83 9.02 -27.47
C LEU A 39 -3.38 9.26 -26.04
N SER A 40 -2.51 9.65 -25.09
CA SER A 40 -2.90 9.86 -23.69
C SER A 40 -3.87 11.02 -23.51
N PHE A 41 -3.71 12.07 -24.30
CA PHE A 41 -4.57 13.25 -24.25
C PHE A 41 -5.78 13.16 -25.21
N GLY A 42 -5.83 12.09 -26.02
CA GLY A 42 -6.94 11.87 -26.94
C GLY A 42 -6.90 12.73 -28.21
N TYR A 43 -5.76 13.33 -28.54
CA TYR A 43 -5.57 14.04 -29.82
C TYR A 43 -5.77 13.10 -31.01
N ILE A 44 -5.40 11.83 -30.84
CA ILE A 44 -5.61 10.78 -31.85
C ILE A 44 -6.03 9.47 -31.17
N SER A 45 -6.93 8.72 -31.82
CA SER A 45 -7.27 7.36 -31.40
C SER A 45 -6.22 6.35 -31.89
N ARG A 46 -6.02 5.25 -31.16
CA ARG A 46 -5.12 4.16 -31.56
C ARG A 46 -5.43 3.65 -32.97
N LYS A 47 -6.71 3.47 -33.31
CA LYS A 47 -7.15 3.01 -34.63
C LYS A 47 -6.76 3.97 -35.76
N ASN A 48 -6.84 5.28 -35.53
CA ASN A 48 -6.47 6.28 -36.51
C ASN A 48 -4.95 6.34 -36.68
N PHE A 49 -4.20 6.22 -35.58
CA PHE A 49 -2.74 6.12 -35.63
C PHE A 49 -2.28 4.92 -36.44
N GLU A 50 -2.80 3.72 -36.18
CA GLU A 50 -2.45 2.50 -36.94
C GLU A 50 -2.78 2.64 -38.42
N ARG A 51 -3.90 3.28 -38.76
CA ARG A 51 -4.26 3.58 -40.16
C ARG A 51 -3.23 4.46 -40.85
N SER A 52 -2.80 5.54 -40.20
CA SER A 52 -1.78 6.45 -40.73
C SER A 52 -0.46 5.72 -40.97
N ILE A 53 -0.01 4.93 -40.01
CA ILE A 53 1.25 4.18 -40.07
C ILE A 53 1.24 3.14 -41.19
N VAL A 54 0.14 2.41 -41.38
CA VAL A 54 -0.02 1.46 -42.49
C VAL A 54 0.01 2.18 -43.84
N ASN A 55 -0.66 3.33 -43.96
CA ASN A 55 -0.63 4.15 -45.16
C ASN A 55 0.78 4.68 -45.48
N ALA A 56 1.60 4.89 -44.48
CA ALA A 56 3.01 5.27 -44.62
C ALA A 56 3.95 4.10 -44.97
N GLY A 57 3.43 2.88 -45.11
CA GLY A 57 4.18 1.69 -45.54
C GLY A 57 4.83 0.87 -44.42
N PHE A 58 4.49 1.12 -43.15
CA PHE A 58 4.97 0.31 -42.03
C PHE A 58 4.13 -0.96 -41.87
N THR A 59 4.77 -2.04 -41.43
CA THR A 59 4.09 -3.30 -41.10
C THR A 59 3.53 -3.23 -39.69
N VAL A 60 2.25 -3.52 -39.50
CA VAL A 60 1.62 -3.70 -38.20
C VAL A 60 1.41 -5.19 -37.96
N ALA A 61 1.96 -5.75 -36.91
CA ALA A 61 1.92 -7.19 -36.64
C ALA A 61 1.24 -7.53 -35.30
N LEU A 62 0.58 -8.70 -35.28
CA LEU A 62 0.17 -9.36 -34.04
C LEU A 62 1.35 -10.14 -33.47
N ILE A 63 1.85 -9.72 -32.32
CA ILE A 63 3.12 -10.19 -31.71
C ILE A 63 3.10 -11.65 -31.26
N ARG A 64 1.94 -12.29 -31.12
CA ARG A 64 1.82 -13.63 -30.54
C ARG A 64 2.62 -14.71 -31.27
N ASP A 65 2.90 -14.51 -32.56
CA ASP A 65 3.52 -15.49 -33.45
C ASP A 65 4.95 -15.12 -33.86
N GLU A 66 5.52 -14.03 -33.32
CA GLU A 66 6.85 -13.57 -33.67
C GLU A 66 7.94 -14.38 -32.96
N ALA A 67 8.88 -14.94 -33.76
CA ALA A 67 10.04 -15.63 -33.23
C ALA A 67 11.05 -14.65 -32.63
N PHE A 68 11.73 -15.04 -31.57
CA PHE A 68 12.75 -14.24 -30.90
C PHE A 68 14.07 -15.02 -30.75
N ASP A 69 15.18 -14.27 -30.67
CA ASP A 69 16.51 -14.81 -30.43
C ASP A 69 16.98 -14.39 -29.03
N PRO A 70 17.25 -15.35 -28.11
CA PRO A 70 17.72 -15.05 -26.76
C PRO A 70 19.01 -14.24 -26.71
N GLU A 71 19.94 -14.42 -27.69
CA GLU A 71 21.18 -13.67 -27.74
C GLU A 71 20.92 -12.20 -28.04
N VAL A 72 20.00 -11.91 -28.95
CA VAL A 72 19.58 -10.54 -29.27
C VAL A 72 18.91 -9.90 -28.05
N LEU A 73 17.99 -10.62 -27.38
CA LEU A 73 17.29 -10.11 -26.19
C LEU A 73 18.23 -9.83 -25.02
N SER A 74 19.31 -10.60 -24.86
CA SER A 74 20.24 -10.46 -23.72
C SER A 74 20.91 -9.07 -23.64
N LYS A 75 20.95 -8.34 -24.75
CA LYS A 75 21.53 -6.97 -24.84
C LYS A 75 20.52 -5.86 -24.49
N THR A 76 19.26 -6.21 -24.26
CA THR A 76 18.19 -5.27 -23.91
C THR A 76 17.73 -5.52 -22.49
N ASP A 77 17.58 -4.46 -21.69
CA ASP A 77 16.95 -4.59 -20.37
C ASP A 77 15.46 -4.22 -20.40
N LEU A 78 14.72 -4.68 -19.37
CA LEU A 78 13.30 -4.46 -19.29
C LEU A 78 12.94 -2.96 -19.14
N ARG A 79 13.77 -2.18 -18.45
CA ARG A 79 13.54 -0.74 -18.27
C ARG A 79 13.63 -0.01 -19.59
N MET A 80 14.61 -0.38 -20.41
CA MET A 80 14.79 0.19 -21.75
C MET A 80 13.61 -0.17 -22.66
N ALA A 81 13.22 -1.45 -22.68
CA ALA A 81 12.07 -1.90 -23.45
C ALA A 81 10.77 -1.17 -23.08
N HIS A 82 10.55 -0.94 -21.77
CA HIS A 82 9.39 -0.18 -21.30
C HIS A 82 9.48 1.32 -21.56
N LYS A 83 10.65 1.95 -21.34
CA LYS A 83 10.85 3.38 -21.55
C LYS A 83 10.53 3.78 -22.98
N HIS A 84 11.02 2.99 -23.94
CA HIS A 84 10.89 3.25 -25.37
C HIS A 84 9.71 2.50 -26.01
N VAL A 85 9.01 1.65 -25.24
CA VAL A 85 7.96 0.74 -25.75
C VAL A 85 8.43 0.07 -27.04
N ALA A 86 9.62 -0.53 -26.97
CA ALA A 86 10.33 -1.10 -28.12
C ALA A 86 11.24 -2.24 -27.69
N MET A 87 11.45 -3.23 -28.56
CA MET A 87 12.31 -4.37 -28.26
C MET A 87 12.87 -4.99 -29.54
N PRO A 88 14.17 -5.31 -29.60
CA PRO A 88 14.72 -6.13 -30.68
C PRO A 88 14.31 -7.58 -30.48
N LEU A 89 13.97 -8.28 -31.55
CA LEU A 89 13.51 -9.68 -31.49
C LEU A 89 14.57 -10.66 -32.02
N ARG A 90 15.05 -10.43 -33.23
CA ARG A 90 15.96 -11.33 -33.94
C ARG A 90 16.73 -10.60 -35.03
N ILE A 91 17.78 -11.24 -35.54
CA ILE A 91 18.48 -10.76 -36.74
C ILE A 91 17.94 -11.54 -37.95
N GLN A 92 17.53 -10.81 -38.98
CA GLN A 92 17.00 -11.39 -40.21
C GLN A 92 17.52 -10.56 -41.42
N ASN A 93 18.07 -11.24 -42.42
CA ASN A 93 18.59 -10.60 -43.65
C ASN A 93 19.56 -9.44 -43.37
N GLY A 94 20.45 -9.56 -42.37
CA GLY A 94 21.41 -8.53 -42.00
C GLY A 94 20.82 -7.28 -41.34
N ARG A 95 19.58 -7.36 -40.87
CA ARG A 95 18.88 -6.31 -40.11
C ARG A 95 18.37 -6.84 -38.78
N VAL A 96 18.26 -5.96 -37.79
CA VAL A 96 17.65 -6.27 -36.49
C VAL A 96 16.15 -6.04 -36.58
N VAL A 97 15.37 -7.11 -36.58
CA VAL A 97 13.89 -7.00 -36.49
C VAL A 97 13.53 -6.48 -35.12
N THR A 98 12.95 -5.28 -35.10
CA THR A 98 12.64 -4.52 -33.90
C THR A 98 11.15 -4.17 -33.90
N ILE A 99 10.45 -4.55 -32.83
CA ILE A 99 9.08 -4.11 -32.59
C ILE A 99 9.09 -2.79 -31.83
N MET A 100 8.22 -1.86 -32.23
CA MET A 100 8.12 -0.53 -31.64
C MET A 100 6.67 -0.05 -31.64
N ALA A 101 6.29 0.71 -30.62
CA ALA A 101 5.00 1.41 -30.62
C ALA A 101 5.05 2.66 -31.48
N SER A 102 6.21 3.30 -31.59
CA SER A 102 6.45 4.52 -32.35
C SER A 102 7.71 4.33 -33.20
N PRO A 103 7.62 4.45 -34.55
CA PRO A 103 8.77 4.22 -35.44
C PRO A 103 9.79 5.36 -35.47
N ASP A 104 9.53 6.47 -34.78
CA ASP A 104 10.35 7.69 -34.72
C ASP A 104 11.11 7.84 -33.39
N ASP A 105 11.23 6.76 -32.59
CA ASP A 105 12.04 6.78 -31.36
C ASP A 105 13.55 6.67 -31.71
N GLU A 106 14.13 7.77 -32.18
CA GLU A 106 15.54 7.82 -32.59
C GLU A 106 16.51 7.36 -31.47
N PRO A 107 16.33 7.72 -30.18
CA PRO A 107 17.19 7.21 -29.13
C PRO A 107 17.25 5.67 -29.06
N PHE A 108 16.14 4.99 -29.31
CA PHE A 108 16.13 3.53 -29.35
C PHE A 108 16.71 2.99 -30.65
N LEU A 109 16.46 3.62 -31.77
CA LEU A 109 17.05 3.24 -33.07
C LEU A 109 18.57 3.39 -33.04
N ASP A 110 19.10 4.43 -32.43
CA ASP A 110 20.53 4.62 -32.23
C ASP A 110 21.15 3.57 -31.31
N PHE A 111 20.41 3.16 -30.27
CA PHE A 111 20.81 2.02 -29.44
C PHE A 111 20.94 0.74 -30.30
N ILE A 112 19.99 0.45 -31.19
CA ILE A 112 20.05 -0.73 -32.09
C ILE A 112 21.26 -0.63 -33.02
N ARG A 113 21.44 0.50 -33.68
CA ARG A 113 22.57 0.72 -34.60
C ARG A 113 23.94 0.56 -33.91
N SER A 114 24.09 1.14 -32.71
CA SER A 114 25.35 1.08 -31.95
C SER A 114 25.61 -0.32 -31.36
N THR A 115 24.58 -1.02 -30.89
CA THR A 115 24.74 -2.31 -30.22
C THR A 115 24.99 -3.45 -31.20
N TYR A 116 24.27 -3.45 -32.33
CA TYR A 116 24.30 -4.56 -33.29
C TYR A 116 25.11 -4.25 -34.55
N GLN A 117 25.54 -3.01 -34.77
CA GLN A 117 26.21 -2.55 -36.01
C GLN A 117 25.38 -2.86 -37.26
N MET A 118 24.03 -2.82 -37.14
CA MET A 118 23.07 -3.17 -38.18
C MET A 118 21.90 -2.18 -38.16
N GLU A 119 21.26 -2.01 -39.34
CA GLU A 119 20.04 -1.22 -39.43
C GLU A 119 18.83 -1.96 -38.88
N PRO A 120 17.92 -1.27 -38.16
CA PRO A 120 16.68 -1.83 -37.69
C PRO A 120 15.68 -2.09 -38.84
N GLN A 121 14.93 -3.18 -38.75
CA GLN A 121 13.73 -3.42 -39.52
C GLN A 121 12.55 -3.27 -38.56
N ILE A 122 11.79 -2.18 -38.71
CA ILE A 122 10.74 -1.80 -37.75
C ILE A 122 9.45 -2.54 -38.06
N ILE A 123 8.85 -3.11 -37.02
CA ILE A 123 7.51 -3.67 -37.00
C ILE A 123 6.71 -2.88 -35.94
N ILE A 124 5.58 -2.31 -36.33
CA ILE A 124 4.72 -1.58 -35.40
C ILE A 124 3.77 -2.54 -34.69
N ALA A 125 3.67 -2.38 -33.38
CA ALA A 125 2.73 -3.13 -32.57
C ALA A 125 2.10 -2.25 -31.46
N SER A 126 1.06 -2.76 -30.81
CA SER A 126 0.42 -2.02 -29.73
C SER A 126 1.33 -1.95 -28.49
N ASP A 127 1.22 -0.87 -27.72
CA ASP A 127 1.97 -0.69 -26.47
C ASP A 127 1.75 -1.86 -25.53
N LEU A 128 0.49 -2.31 -25.39
CA LEU A 128 0.13 -3.44 -24.52
C LEU A 128 0.79 -4.74 -24.95
N ASP A 129 0.86 -5.01 -26.25
CA ASP A 129 1.48 -6.24 -26.77
C ASP A 129 3.00 -6.23 -26.58
N ILE A 130 3.66 -5.07 -26.81
CA ILE A 130 5.10 -4.93 -26.58
C ILE A 130 5.44 -5.06 -25.11
N ILE A 131 4.69 -4.39 -24.24
CA ILE A 131 4.87 -4.47 -22.78
C ILE A 131 4.65 -5.90 -22.29
N TRP A 132 3.58 -6.57 -22.76
CA TRP A 132 3.33 -7.97 -22.42
C TRP A 132 4.48 -8.88 -22.84
N LEU A 133 4.97 -8.76 -24.07
CA LEU A 133 6.06 -9.59 -24.58
C LEU A 133 7.38 -9.29 -23.85
N SER A 134 7.67 -8.02 -23.58
CA SER A 134 8.86 -7.61 -22.82
C SER A 134 8.85 -8.23 -21.42
N ASN A 135 7.72 -8.17 -20.73
CA ASN A 135 7.57 -8.78 -19.41
C ASN A 135 7.72 -10.30 -19.45
N LYS A 136 7.15 -10.97 -20.46
CA LYS A 136 7.27 -12.41 -20.64
C LYS A 136 8.72 -12.85 -20.88
N LEU A 137 9.47 -12.11 -21.67
CA LEU A 137 10.84 -12.50 -22.08
C LEU A 137 11.91 -12.01 -21.08
N LEU A 138 11.74 -10.84 -20.48
CA LEU A 138 12.75 -10.19 -19.64
C LEU A 138 12.34 -10.14 -18.15
N GLY A 139 11.08 -10.41 -17.81
CA GLY A 139 10.51 -10.18 -16.50
C GLY A 139 11.02 -11.09 -15.37
N GLU A 140 11.58 -12.27 -15.68
CA GLU A 140 11.98 -13.25 -14.65
C GLU A 140 13.04 -12.71 -13.69
N LYS A 141 14.03 -11.98 -14.19
CA LYS A 141 15.07 -11.33 -13.38
C LYS A 141 14.49 -10.29 -12.45
N TYR A 142 13.55 -9.48 -12.95
CA TYR A 142 12.95 -8.37 -12.19
C TYR A 142 11.95 -8.85 -11.15
N VAL A 143 11.20 -9.92 -11.43
CA VAL A 143 10.31 -10.49 -10.41
C VAL A 143 11.10 -11.16 -9.28
N LYS A 144 12.23 -11.80 -9.57
CA LYS A 144 13.14 -12.29 -8.53
C LYS A 144 13.72 -11.14 -7.69
N SER A 145 14.07 -10.01 -8.31
CA SER A 145 14.48 -8.81 -7.58
C SER A 145 13.33 -8.29 -6.71
N ALA A 146 12.12 -8.16 -7.25
CA ALA A 146 10.93 -7.71 -6.52
C ALA A 146 10.63 -8.55 -5.28
N VAL A 147 10.95 -9.85 -5.29
CA VAL A 147 10.71 -10.76 -4.16
C VAL A 147 11.86 -10.78 -3.15
N PHE A 148 13.11 -10.77 -3.60
CA PHE A 148 14.26 -11.09 -2.75
C PHE A 148 15.20 -9.93 -2.48
N GLU A 149 14.92 -8.72 -2.98
CA GLU A 149 15.84 -7.58 -2.84
C GLU A 149 16.06 -7.20 -1.37
N LEU A 150 14.98 -7.06 -0.59
CA LEU A 150 15.09 -6.77 0.84
C LEU A 150 15.84 -7.87 1.59
N LEU A 151 15.53 -9.14 1.29
CA LEU A 151 16.22 -10.28 1.92
C LEU A 151 17.72 -10.28 1.62
N LYS A 152 18.14 -9.86 0.42
CA LYS A 152 19.55 -9.78 0.05
C LYS A 152 20.26 -8.61 0.73
N ARG A 153 19.60 -7.44 0.83
CA ARG A 153 20.18 -6.23 1.43
C ARG A 153 20.20 -6.27 2.94
N ASP A 154 19.11 -6.73 3.56
CA ASP A 154 18.94 -6.79 5.01
C ASP A 154 18.12 -8.03 5.42
N PRO A 155 18.78 -9.20 5.53
CA PRO A 155 18.13 -10.45 5.92
C PRO A 155 17.40 -10.38 7.27
N ASN A 156 17.87 -9.52 8.17
CA ASN A 156 17.28 -9.37 9.50
C ASN A 156 15.96 -8.60 9.49
N SER A 157 15.72 -7.80 8.48
CA SER A 157 14.49 -7.02 8.32
C SER A 157 13.42 -7.72 7.48
N SER A 158 13.72 -8.89 6.84
CA SER A 158 12.71 -9.62 6.06
C SER A 158 11.99 -10.66 6.92
N ALA A 159 10.67 -10.78 6.74
CA ALA A 159 9.81 -11.75 7.43
C ALA A 159 9.92 -13.19 6.86
N VAL A 160 10.80 -13.45 5.90
CA VAL A 160 11.00 -14.79 5.31
C VAL A 160 11.28 -15.85 6.38
N VAL A 161 11.92 -15.49 7.48
CA VAL A 161 12.06 -16.31 8.69
C VAL A 161 11.13 -15.74 9.76
N THR A 162 10.01 -16.38 10.01
CA THR A 162 9.01 -15.90 10.97
C THR A 162 9.52 -15.96 12.40
N PHE A 163 10.11 -17.10 12.81
CA PHE A 163 10.65 -17.33 14.14
C PHE A 163 12.13 -17.67 14.05
N THR A 164 12.95 -16.99 14.83
CA THR A 164 14.36 -17.36 15.01
C THR A 164 14.50 -18.38 16.15
N THR A 165 15.59 -19.17 16.14
CA THR A 165 15.84 -20.15 17.20
C THR A 165 15.85 -19.52 18.59
N PRO A 166 16.51 -18.35 18.85
CA PRO A 166 16.45 -17.70 20.16
C PRO A 166 15.03 -17.31 20.59
N GLN A 167 14.18 -16.85 19.67
CA GLN A 167 12.78 -16.51 19.97
C GLN A 167 11.98 -17.77 20.35
N LEU A 168 12.16 -18.87 19.63
CA LEU A 168 11.51 -20.14 19.98
C LEU A 168 11.95 -20.63 21.34
N VAL A 169 13.26 -20.61 21.63
CA VAL A 169 13.79 -20.99 22.95
C VAL A 169 13.18 -20.10 24.04
N PHE A 170 13.14 -18.79 23.84
CA PHE A 170 12.52 -17.86 24.79
C PHE A 170 11.03 -18.17 25.02
N ILE A 171 10.25 -18.43 23.97
CA ILE A 171 8.84 -18.78 24.06
C ILE A 171 8.65 -20.09 24.84
N PHE A 172 9.38 -21.15 24.49
CA PHE A 172 9.26 -22.45 25.14
C PHE A 172 9.72 -22.42 26.61
N VAL A 173 10.80 -21.71 26.91
CA VAL A 173 11.26 -21.51 28.29
C VAL A 173 10.23 -20.73 29.09
N SER A 174 9.63 -19.67 28.53
CA SER A 174 8.59 -18.89 29.21
C SER A 174 7.36 -19.75 29.51
N ILE A 175 6.89 -20.53 28.54
CA ILE A 175 5.77 -21.46 28.72
C ILE A 175 6.10 -22.51 29.80
N ALA A 176 7.29 -23.09 29.76
CA ALA A 176 7.73 -24.08 30.74
C ALA A 176 7.80 -23.48 32.14
N LEU A 177 8.34 -22.28 32.31
CA LEU A 177 8.39 -21.59 33.60
C LEU A 177 6.99 -21.32 34.18
N VAL A 178 6.04 -20.87 33.33
CA VAL A 178 4.64 -20.68 33.72
C VAL A 178 4.02 -22.03 34.14
N ALA A 179 4.19 -23.07 33.33
CA ALA A 179 3.65 -24.40 33.65
C ALA A 179 4.23 -24.98 34.96
N ILE A 180 5.52 -24.89 35.15
CA ILE A 180 6.18 -25.31 36.42
C ILE A 180 5.65 -24.49 37.59
N GLY A 181 5.53 -23.17 37.44
CA GLY A 181 4.99 -22.30 38.46
C GLY A 181 3.57 -22.67 38.87
N LEU A 182 2.69 -22.96 37.87
CA LEU A 182 1.30 -23.40 38.13
C LEU A 182 1.22 -24.74 38.86
N VAL A 183 2.15 -25.66 38.59
CA VAL A 183 2.24 -26.95 39.28
C VAL A 183 2.75 -26.76 40.71
N LEU A 184 3.78 -25.93 40.93
CA LEU A 184 4.38 -25.70 42.25
C LEU A 184 3.46 -24.86 43.15
N SER A 185 2.81 -23.84 42.63
CA SER A 185 1.90 -22.98 43.39
C SER A 185 0.92 -22.27 42.43
N PHE A 186 -0.20 -22.92 42.15
CA PHE A 186 -1.26 -22.38 41.27
C PHE A 186 -1.69 -20.97 41.69
N LYS A 187 -1.94 -20.76 43.01
CA LYS A 187 -2.37 -19.47 43.55
C LYS A 187 -1.35 -18.35 43.28
N ASN A 188 -0.09 -18.55 43.70
CA ASN A 188 0.92 -17.50 43.59
C ASN A 188 1.27 -17.20 42.13
N THR A 189 1.36 -18.21 41.28
CA THR A 189 1.64 -18.03 39.84
C THR A 189 0.51 -17.30 39.16
N SER A 190 -0.75 -17.64 39.45
CA SER A 190 -1.90 -16.92 38.92
C SER A 190 -1.93 -15.47 39.37
N ILE A 191 -1.60 -15.17 40.63
CA ILE A 191 -1.48 -13.78 41.11
C ILE A 191 -0.40 -13.03 40.33
N ILE A 192 0.79 -13.61 40.13
CA ILE A 192 1.88 -12.98 39.38
C ILE A 192 1.44 -12.68 37.93
N ILE A 193 0.80 -13.64 37.26
CA ILE A 193 0.27 -13.47 35.91
C ILE A 193 -0.74 -12.32 35.87
N ASN A 194 -1.68 -12.28 36.81
CA ASN A 194 -2.69 -11.22 36.89
C ASN A 194 -2.07 -9.84 37.12
N VAL A 195 -1.03 -9.74 37.96
CA VAL A 195 -0.29 -8.49 38.19
C VAL A 195 0.37 -8.02 36.90
N ILE A 196 1.08 -8.92 36.21
CA ILE A 196 1.76 -8.59 34.95
C ILE A 196 0.75 -8.12 33.89
N LEU A 197 -0.32 -8.88 33.69
CA LEU A 197 -1.36 -8.55 32.70
C LEU A 197 -2.06 -7.23 33.02
N SER A 198 -2.50 -7.04 34.28
CA SER A 198 -3.21 -5.82 34.68
C SER A 198 -2.32 -4.59 34.58
N SER A 199 -1.04 -4.70 34.95
CA SER A 199 -0.06 -3.60 34.78
C SER A 199 0.18 -3.30 33.29
N PHE A 200 0.33 -4.33 32.47
CA PHE A 200 0.49 -4.19 31.04
C PHE A 200 -0.71 -3.46 30.38
N PHE A 201 -1.95 -3.89 30.72
CA PHE A 201 -3.15 -3.23 30.21
C PHE A 201 -3.25 -1.78 30.66
N LEU A 202 -2.97 -1.49 31.94
CA LEU A 202 -3.00 -0.13 32.45
C LEU A 202 -2.04 0.78 31.67
N ILE A 203 -0.80 0.34 31.49
CA ILE A 203 0.20 1.11 30.73
C ILE A 203 -0.23 1.28 29.27
N ALA A 204 -0.73 0.23 28.63
CA ALA A 204 -1.18 0.28 27.25
C ALA A 204 -2.37 1.26 27.03
N ILE A 205 -3.34 1.26 27.96
CA ILE A 205 -4.48 2.19 27.93
C ILE A 205 -4.01 3.62 28.13
N MET A 206 -3.16 3.88 29.15
CA MET A 206 -2.64 5.22 29.42
C MET A 206 -1.79 5.75 28.28
N PHE A 207 -1.00 4.87 27.64
CA PHE A 207 -0.22 5.24 26.46
C PHE A 207 -1.11 5.65 25.28
N LYS A 208 -2.16 4.85 24.98
CA LYS A 208 -3.12 5.18 23.91
C LYS A 208 -3.90 6.46 24.21
N LEU A 209 -4.32 6.67 25.45
CA LEU A 209 -4.97 7.93 25.88
C LEU A 209 -4.04 9.13 25.68
N PHE A 210 -2.78 9.00 26.10
CA PHE A 210 -1.78 10.05 25.94
C PHE A 210 -1.56 10.39 24.45
N LEU A 211 -1.40 9.37 23.59
CA LEU A 211 -1.31 9.57 22.13
C LEU A 211 -2.53 10.29 21.57
N ALA A 212 -3.74 9.89 21.97
CA ALA A 212 -4.97 10.52 21.50
C ALA A 212 -5.06 12.00 21.92
N LEU A 213 -4.67 12.33 23.15
CA LEU A 213 -4.64 13.71 23.64
C LEU A 213 -3.64 14.58 22.89
N VAL A 214 -2.45 14.05 22.59
CA VAL A 214 -1.45 14.74 21.78
C VAL A 214 -1.94 14.90 20.34
N GLY A 215 -2.43 13.83 19.72
CA GLY A 215 -2.91 13.83 18.33
C GLY A 215 -4.18 14.70 18.11
N SER A 216 -4.94 14.99 19.18
CA SER A 216 -6.11 15.87 19.07
C SER A 216 -5.78 17.29 18.62
N ARG A 217 -4.53 17.71 18.78
CA ARG A 217 -4.04 19.07 18.44
C ARG A 217 -3.37 19.14 17.06
N PHE A 218 -3.34 18.03 16.32
CA PHE A 218 -2.57 17.88 15.07
C PHE A 218 -2.95 18.89 13.97
N GLU A 219 -4.24 19.25 13.82
CA GLU A 219 -4.69 20.19 12.77
C GLU A 219 -4.01 21.56 12.84
N LEU A 220 -3.37 21.88 13.96
CA LEU A 220 -2.69 23.16 14.15
C LEU A 220 -1.26 23.19 13.56
N HIS A 221 -0.65 22.04 13.21
CA HIS A 221 0.78 21.97 12.94
C HIS A 221 1.19 21.55 11.51
N GLN A 222 0.41 20.77 10.79
CA GLN A 222 0.81 20.22 9.48
C GLN A 222 -0.28 20.28 8.39
N ALA A 223 -1.23 21.20 8.50
CA ALA A 223 -2.25 21.39 7.48
C ALA A 223 -1.72 22.14 6.26
N VAL A 224 -2.02 21.63 5.08
CA VAL A 224 -1.90 22.39 3.84
C VAL A 224 -3.23 23.09 3.60
N THR A 225 -3.21 24.42 3.48
CA THR A 225 -4.41 25.23 3.32
C THR A 225 -4.83 25.35 1.86
N LYS A 226 -6.10 25.65 1.62
CA LYS A 226 -6.60 25.92 0.26
C LYS A 226 -5.92 27.13 -0.39
N ASP A 227 -5.50 28.11 0.39
CA ASP A 227 -4.82 29.31 -0.13
C ASP A 227 -3.41 28.98 -0.61
N GLU A 228 -2.70 28.11 0.08
CA GLU A 228 -1.40 27.61 -0.37
C GLU A 228 -1.50 26.86 -1.70
N LEU A 229 -2.55 26.05 -1.89
CA LEU A 229 -2.78 25.32 -3.14
C LEU A 229 -3.06 26.23 -4.33
N LYS A 230 -3.63 27.42 -4.12
CA LYS A 230 -3.83 28.42 -5.20
C LYS A 230 -2.54 28.97 -5.78
N HIS A 231 -1.45 28.92 -5.04
CA HIS A 231 -0.14 29.40 -5.47
C HIS A 231 0.71 28.30 -6.12
N VAL A 232 0.23 27.07 -6.18
CA VAL A 232 0.92 25.95 -6.86
C VAL A 232 0.80 26.15 -8.37
N ILE A 233 1.94 26.22 -9.04
CA ILE A 233 2.02 26.34 -10.49
C ILE A 233 2.04 24.92 -11.07
N ASP A 234 1.05 24.59 -11.86
CA ASP A 234 0.85 23.22 -12.41
C ASP A 234 2.04 22.75 -13.26
N ASP A 235 2.66 23.63 -14.05
CA ASP A 235 3.81 23.31 -14.90
C ASP A 235 5.09 22.98 -14.09
N GLU A 236 5.18 23.41 -12.82
CA GLU A 236 6.33 23.13 -11.93
C GLU A 236 6.17 21.87 -11.08
N LEU A 237 5.00 21.25 -11.12
CA LEU A 237 4.74 20.03 -10.38
C LEU A 237 5.64 18.88 -10.90
N PRO A 238 6.18 18.03 -10.03
CA PRO A 238 7.01 16.91 -10.46
C PRO A 238 6.17 15.77 -11.05
N ILE A 239 6.81 14.88 -11.82
CA ILE A 239 6.18 13.62 -12.21
C ILE A 239 5.82 12.82 -10.96
N TYR A 240 4.59 12.31 -10.91
CA TYR A 240 4.04 11.54 -9.81
C TYR A 240 3.66 10.14 -10.26
N THR A 241 4.32 9.12 -9.70
CA THR A 241 3.97 7.73 -9.99
C THR A 241 2.82 7.25 -9.09
N ILE A 242 1.83 6.61 -9.68
CA ILE A 242 0.72 5.95 -8.97
C ILE A 242 0.79 4.46 -9.31
N LEU A 243 0.99 3.62 -8.30
CA LEU A 243 0.92 2.17 -8.44
C LEU A 243 -0.48 1.67 -8.08
N LEU A 244 -1.07 0.88 -8.94
CA LEU A 244 -2.41 0.30 -8.82
C LEU A 244 -2.31 -1.22 -8.89
N PRO A 245 -1.99 -1.91 -7.79
CA PRO A 245 -1.98 -3.37 -7.75
C PRO A 245 -3.41 -3.91 -7.78
N VAL A 246 -3.75 -4.67 -8.82
CA VAL A 246 -5.09 -5.23 -9.03
C VAL A 246 -5.01 -6.74 -9.21
N TYR A 247 -5.84 -7.48 -8.49
CA TYR A 247 -5.95 -8.92 -8.62
C TYR A 247 -7.37 -9.41 -8.43
N LYS A 248 -7.98 -9.97 -9.49
CA LYS A 248 -9.38 -10.46 -9.53
C LYS A 248 -10.40 -9.37 -9.15
N GLU A 249 -10.26 -8.20 -9.75
CA GLU A 249 -11.09 -7.00 -9.50
C GLU A 249 -11.60 -6.38 -10.80
N ASP A 250 -11.90 -7.26 -11.79
CA ASP A 250 -12.41 -6.90 -13.11
C ASP A 250 -13.59 -5.90 -13.08
N LYS A 251 -14.44 -6.00 -12.06
CA LYS A 251 -15.61 -5.14 -11.90
C LYS A 251 -15.28 -3.71 -11.42
N LEU A 252 -14.14 -3.53 -10.77
CA LEU A 252 -13.76 -2.23 -10.18
C LEU A 252 -12.95 -1.36 -11.13
N ILE A 253 -12.37 -1.91 -12.21
CA ILE A 253 -11.47 -1.21 -13.13
C ILE A 253 -12.07 0.09 -13.68
N LYS A 254 -13.33 0.08 -14.13
CA LYS A 254 -13.98 1.30 -14.64
C LYS A 254 -14.10 2.40 -13.59
N LYS A 255 -14.45 2.03 -12.36
CA LYS A 255 -14.59 2.95 -11.23
C LYS A 255 -13.24 3.52 -10.83
N LEU A 256 -12.21 2.68 -10.78
CA LEU A 256 -10.83 3.07 -10.49
C LEU A 256 -10.33 4.12 -11.47
N ILE A 257 -10.47 3.87 -12.78
CA ILE A 257 -10.08 4.83 -13.83
C ILE A 257 -10.79 6.17 -13.62
N TRP A 258 -12.11 6.14 -13.41
CA TRP A 258 -12.90 7.35 -13.21
C TRP A 258 -12.48 8.14 -11.97
N ASN A 259 -12.21 7.46 -10.83
CA ASN A 259 -11.75 8.09 -9.59
C ASN A 259 -10.42 8.81 -9.81
N LEU A 260 -9.46 8.16 -10.49
CA LEU A 260 -8.14 8.74 -10.71
C LEU A 260 -8.13 9.85 -11.76
N GLN A 261 -9.03 9.81 -12.72
CA GLN A 261 -9.21 10.91 -13.68
C GLN A 261 -9.74 12.20 -13.03
N SER A 262 -10.35 12.10 -11.83
CA SER A 262 -10.84 13.25 -11.07
C SER A 262 -9.77 13.95 -10.23
N LEU A 263 -8.54 13.41 -10.16
CA LEU A 263 -7.43 14.03 -9.45
C LEU A 263 -7.06 15.37 -10.08
N ASP A 264 -6.92 16.39 -9.23
CA ASP A 264 -6.41 17.70 -9.61
C ASP A 264 -4.88 17.68 -9.69
N TYR A 265 -4.38 17.10 -10.78
CA TYR A 265 -2.96 17.04 -11.11
C TYR A 265 -2.76 16.99 -12.62
N PRO A 266 -1.74 17.67 -13.19
CA PRO A 266 -1.53 17.68 -14.63
C PRO A 266 -1.35 16.27 -15.20
N ARG A 267 -2.15 15.90 -16.20
CA ARG A 267 -2.15 14.53 -16.75
C ARG A 267 -0.79 14.10 -17.30
N HIS A 268 -0.04 15.02 -17.92
CA HIS A 268 1.29 14.76 -18.47
C HIS A 268 2.37 14.51 -17.41
N GLN A 269 2.09 14.86 -16.16
CA GLN A 269 2.97 14.61 -15.00
C GLN A 269 2.50 13.42 -14.16
N LEU A 270 1.39 12.76 -14.53
CA LEU A 270 0.97 11.49 -13.94
C LEU A 270 1.62 10.31 -14.65
N ASP A 271 2.15 9.38 -13.85
CA ASP A 271 2.77 8.14 -14.27
C ASP A 271 2.03 6.96 -13.63
N ILE A 272 0.91 6.54 -14.23
CA ILE A 272 -0.02 5.57 -13.62
C ILE A 272 0.30 4.16 -14.11
N LYS A 273 0.65 3.25 -13.18
CA LYS A 273 1.01 1.85 -13.44
C LYS A 273 -0.07 0.91 -12.92
N LEU A 274 -0.83 0.29 -13.80
CA LEU A 274 -1.80 -0.74 -13.47
C LEU A 274 -1.09 -2.10 -13.43
N LEU A 275 -0.91 -2.64 -12.22
CA LEU A 275 -0.14 -3.87 -11.98
C LEU A 275 -1.11 -5.05 -11.89
N ILE A 276 -1.08 -5.95 -12.89
CA ILE A 276 -1.98 -7.11 -12.97
C ILE A 276 -1.16 -8.39 -12.97
N GLU A 277 -1.49 -9.34 -12.09
CA GLU A 277 -0.83 -10.65 -12.06
C GLU A 277 -1.06 -11.43 -13.37
N GLU A 278 -0.04 -12.12 -13.88
CA GLU A 278 -0.05 -12.85 -15.16
C GLU A 278 -1.18 -13.88 -15.25
N ASP A 279 -1.59 -14.46 -14.12
CA ASP A 279 -2.65 -15.48 -14.06
C ASP A 279 -4.06 -14.89 -13.83
N ASP A 280 -4.23 -13.57 -13.91
CA ASP A 280 -5.54 -12.91 -13.79
C ASP A 280 -6.14 -12.54 -15.16
N ASP A 281 -6.47 -13.57 -15.94
CA ASP A 281 -7.07 -13.40 -17.27
C ASP A 281 -8.34 -12.56 -17.28
N LYS A 282 -9.14 -12.58 -16.18
CA LYS A 282 -10.39 -11.82 -16.11
C LYS A 282 -10.15 -10.32 -16.09
N THR A 283 -9.23 -9.88 -15.23
CA THR A 283 -8.87 -8.47 -15.14
C THR A 283 -8.14 -8.01 -16.39
N LEU A 284 -7.22 -8.81 -16.94
CA LEU A 284 -6.52 -8.52 -18.20
C LEU A 284 -7.50 -8.35 -19.36
N ASN A 285 -8.49 -9.24 -19.49
CA ASN A 285 -9.51 -9.13 -20.55
C ASN A 285 -10.44 -7.94 -20.32
N ALA A 286 -10.80 -7.62 -19.06
CA ALA A 286 -11.59 -6.43 -18.76
C ALA A 286 -10.87 -5.15 -19.21
N VAL A 287 -9.56 -5.05 -18.96
CA VAL A 287 -8.73 -3.90 -19.40
C VAL A 287 -8.64 -3.83 -20.92
N ARG A 288 -8.39 -4.96 -21.61
CA ARG A 288 -8.29 -4.98 -23.08
C ARG A 288 -9.57 -4.54 -23.80
N ASN A 289 -10.73 -4.81 -23.19
CA ASN A 289 -12.03 -4.47 -23.76
C ASN A 289 -12.50 -3.05 -23.42
N LEU A 290 -11.73 -2.32 -22.63
CA LEU A 290 -12.01 -0.92 -22.31
C LEU A 290 -11.26 0.00 -23.29
N ASP A 291 -11.90 1.12 -23.64
CA ASP A 291 -11.20 2.26 -24.24
C ASP A 291 -10.38 2.92 -23.12
N PHE A 292 -9.17 2.40 -22.96
CA PHE A 292 -8.32 2.65 -21.79
C PHE A 292 -7.50 3.92 -22.04
N PRO A 293 -7.60 4.95 -21.17
CA PRO A 293 -6.80 6.16 -21.35
C PRO A 293 -5.30 5.82 -21.36
N ALA A 294 -4.58 6.29 -22.37
CA ALA A 294 -3.16 5.94 -22.56
C ALA A 294 -2.22 6.48 -21.47
N VAL A 295 -2.73 7.34 -20.57
CA VAL A 295 -1.98 7.76 -19.35
C VAL A 295 -1.78 6.60 -18.37
N PHE A 296 -2.63 5.57 -18.44
CA PHE A 296 -2.48 4.34 -17.65
C PHE A 296 -1.62 3.34 -18.42
N GLU A 297 -0.57 2.89 -17.80
CA GLU A 297 0.30 1.87 -18.35
C GLU A 297 0.04 0.53 -17.66
N VAL A 298 -0.34 -0.48 -18.45
CA VAL A 298 -0.62 -1.83 -17.93
C VAL A 298 0.67 -2.61 -17.85
N ILE A 299 1.00 -3.10 -16.65
CA ILE A 299 2.16 -3.93 -16.38
C ILE A 299 1.69 -5.31 -15.92
N VAL A 300 2.01 -6.33 -16.69
CA VAL A 300 1.73 -7.72 -16.34
C VAL A 300 2.86 -8.23 -15.44
N VAL A 301 2.52 -8.53 -14.20
CA VAL A 301 3.46 -9.01 -13.19
C VAL A 301 3.66 -10.52 -13.37
N PRO A 302 4.87 -11.02 -13.66
CA PRO A 302 5.12 -12.45 -13.87
C PRO A 302 4.78 -13.27 -12.62
N PHE A 303 4.31 -14.50 -12.85
CA PHE A 303 3.99 -15.40 -11.75
C PHE A 303 5.23 -15.74 -10.93
N HIS A 304 5.18 -15.48 -9.63
CA HIS A 304 6.20 -15.88 -8.66
C HIS A 304 5.61 -15.90 -7.25
N MET A 305 6.07 -16.83 -6.41
CA MET A 305 5.68 -16.87 -4.99
C MET A 305 6.64 -16.03 -4.11
N PRO A 306 6.17 -15.38 -3.05
CA PRO A 306 4.79 -15.31 -2.61
C PRO A 306 3.97 -14.38 -3.51
N LYS A 307 2.69 -14.72 -3.72
CA LYS A 307 1.77 -13.91 -4.51
C LYS A 307 1.09 -12.89 -3.62
N THR A 308 1.65 -11.70 -3.58
CA THR A 308 1.26 -10.63 -2.64
C THR A 308 1.27 -9.26 -3.31
N LYS A 309 0.51 -8.31 -2.73
CA LYS A 309 0.49 -6.90 -3.16
C LYS A 309 1.90 -6.28 -3.17
N PRO A 310 2.73 -6.43 -2.11
CA PRO A 310 4.09 -5.88 -2.11
C PRO A 310 4.98 -6.43 -3.23
N LYS A 311 4.85 -7.71 -3.63
CA LYS A 311 5.57 -8.22 -4.80
C LYS A 311 5.20 -7.46 -6.07
N ALA A 312 3.90 -7.24 -6.31
CA ALA A 312 3.45 -6.50 -7.48
C ALA A 312 3.92 -5.04 -7.44
N CYS A 313 3.83 -4.37 -6.29
CA CYS A 313 4.33 -3.00 -6.11
C CYS A 313 5.84 -2.91 -6.34
N ASN A 314 6.64 -3.82 -5.76
CA ASN A 314 8.09 -3.87 -5.97
C ASN A 314 8.45 -4.09 -7.44
N TYR A 315 7.69 -4.92 -8.16
CA TYR A 315 7.86 -5.10 -9.59
C TYR A 315 7.56 -3.79 -10.35
N GLY A 316 6.48 -3.10 -9.97
CA GLY A 316 6.09 -1.82 -10.53
C GLY A 316 7.14 -0.71 -10.34
N LEU A 317 7.96 -0.76 -9.27
CA LEU A 317 9.03 0.21 -9.02
C LEU A 317 10.08 0.26 -10.14
N HIS A 318 10.30 -0.85 -10.86
CA HIS A 318 11.24 -0.86 -11.99
C HIS A 318 10.80 0.06 -13.14
N PHE A 319 9.52 0.43 -13.20
CA PHE A 319 8.92 1.26 -14.23
C PHE A 319 8.48 2.64 -13.75
N ALA A 320 8.60 2.90 -12.46
CA ALA A 320 8.26 4.18 -11.85
C ALA A 320 9.23 5.28 -12.29
N ARG A 321 8.68 6.46 -12.70
CA ARG A 321 9.45 7.60 -13.21
C ARG A 321 9.31 8.84 -12.35
N GLY A 322 8.36 8.84 -11.42
CA GLY A 322 8.04 9.98 -10.59
C GLY A 322 9.12 10.33 -9.57
N LYS A 323 9.19 11.60 -9.21
CA LYS A 323 9.92 12.04 -8.02
C LYS A 323 9.26 11.50 -6.76
N TYR A 324 7.92 11.48 -6.78
CA TYR A 324 7.07 10.95 -5.73
C TYR A 324 6.27 9.75 -6.24
N LEU A 325 5.91 8.87 -5.31
CA LEU A 325 5.14 7.67 -5.61
C LEU A 325 4.07 7.45 -4.55
N THR A 326 2.89 7.00 -4.96
CA THR A 326 1.84 6.50 -4.06
C THR A 326 1.25 5.18 -4.56
N ILE A 327 0.58 4.47 -3.65
CA ILE A 327 -0.22 3.28 -3.96
C ILE A 327 -1.68 3.62 -3.70
N TYR A 328 -2.57 3.25 -4.62
CA TYR A 328 -4.01 3.20 -4.39
C TYR A 328 -4.53 1.79 -4.67
N ASP A 329 -5.50 1.35 -3.87
CA ASP A 329 -6.24 0.12 -4.10
C ASP A 329 -7.39 0.37 -5.09
N ALA A 330 -7.96 -0.70 -5.66
CA ALA A 330 -8.94 -0.57 -6.74
C ALA A 330 -10.25 0.14 -6.34
N GLU A 331 -10.59 0.12 -5.06
CA GLU A 331 -11.78 0.78 -4.49
C GLU A 331 -11.55 2.22 -4.00
N ASP A 332 -10.32 2.69 -3.98
CA ASP A 332 -9.93 3.95 -3.37
C ASP A 332 -10.52 5.18 -4.08
N ILE A 333 -10.93 6.14 -3.26
CA ILE A 333 -11.41 7.45 -3.68
C ILE A 333 -10.63 8.51 -2.88
N PRO A 334 -9.46 8.93 -3.36
CA PRO A 334 -8.69 9.99 -2.72
C PRO A 334 -9.36 11.35 -2.91
N ASP A 335 -9.10 12.29 -1.97
CA ASP A 335 -9.42 13.69 -2.17
C ASP A 335 -8.77 14.17 -3.47
N THR A 336 -9.48 14.96 -4.27
CA THR A 336 -9.02 15.37 -5.61
C THR A 336 -7.72 16.18 -5.56
N ASP A 337 -7.52 16.97 -4.51
CA ASP A 337 -6.33 17.83 -4.30
C ASP A 337 -5.18 17.13 -3.53
N GLN A 338 -5.32 15.83 -3.24
CA GLN A 338 -4.39 15.09 -2.38
C GLN A 338 -2.93 15.16 -2.87
N LEU A 339 -2.68 14.93 -4.16
CA LEU A 339 -1.32 14.93 -4.70
C LEU A 339 -0.66 16.31 -4.61
N LYS A 340 -1.40 17.39 -4.90
CA LYS A 340 -0.91 18.77 -4.76
C LYS A 340 -0.59 19.10 -3.30
N LYS A 341 -1.45 18.69 -2.36
CA LYS A 341 -1.19 18.84 -0.92
C LYS A 341 0.10 18.13 -0.49
N VAL A 342 0.30 16.91 -0.96
CA VAL A 342 1.50 16.13 -0.65
C VAL A 342 2.77 16.78 -1.18
N VAL A 343 2.76 17.24 -2.45
CA VAL A 343 3.91 17.95 -3.04
C VAL A 343 4.23 19.22 -2.27
N THR A 344 3.20 20.00 -1.91
CA THR A 344 3.34 21.22 -1.12
C THR A 344 3.93 20.91 0.26
N LEU A 345 3.46 19.85 0.92
CA LEU A 345 3.96 19.48 2.25
C LEU A 345 5.41 18.97 2.18
N PHE A 346 5.79 18.15 1.20
CA PHE A 346 7.19 17.74 1.02
C PHE A 346 8.13 18.93 0.78
N GLY A 347 7.64 19.98 0.13
CA GLY A 347 8.40 21.21 -0.05
C GLY A 347 8.68 22.01 1.24
N LYS A 348 7.89 21.76 2.30
CA LYS A 348 8.03 22.42 3.61
C LYS A 348 8.79 21.57 4.63
N LEU A 349 8.77 20.25 4.48
CA LEU A 349 9.37 19.31 5.42
C LEU A 349 10.88 19.15 5.17
N PRO A 350 11.67 18.91 6.23
CA PRO A 350 13.07 18.51 6.10
C PRO A 350 13.24 17.23 5.27
N ASP A 351 14.44 17.04 4.70
CA ASP A 351 14.74 15.91 3.80
C ASP A 351 14.60 14.54 4.46
N GLU A 352 14.74 14.45 5.77
CA GLU A 352 14.53 13.23 6.55
C GLU A 352 13.10 12.67 6.46
N TYR A 353 12.12 13.50 6.07
CA TYR A 353 10.76 13.03 5.80
C TYR A 353 10.68 12.43 4.40
N ILE A 354 10.52 11.11 4.35
CA ILE A 354 10.50 10.34 3.10
C ILE A 354 9.12 9.83 2.71
N CYS A 355 8.17 9.87 3.65
CA CYS A 355 6.80 9.44 3.43
C CYS A 355 5.81 10.39 4.07
N ILE A 356 4.68 10.60 3.40
CA ILE A 356 3.50 11.29 3.92
C ILE A 356 2.33 10.32 3.84
N GLN A 357 1.67 10.04 4.97
CA GLN A 357 0.47 9.22 5.04
C GLN A 357 -0.77 10.07 5.04
N SER A 358 -1.68 9.85 4.10
CA SER A 358 -3.03 10.42 4.14
C SER A 358 -3.95 9.61 5.05
N ALA A 359 -4.97 10.26 5.60
CA ALA A 359 -5.96 9.57 6.40
C ALA A 359 -6.82 8.63 5.54
N LEU A 360 -7.18 7.48 6.08
CA LEU A 360 -8.11 6.54 5.45
C LEU A 360 -9.45 6.58 6.19
N ASN A 361 -10.55 6.44 5.46
CA ASN A 361 -11.89 6.29 6.02
C ASN A 361 -12.83 5.61 5.01
N TYR A 362 -14.14 5.49 5.31
CA TYR A 362 -15.04 4.68 4.52
C TYR A 362 -16.18 5.48 3.91
N PHE A 363 -16.45 5.26 2.60
CA PHE A 363 -17.57 5.88 1.92
C PHE A 363 -18.91 5.22 2.26
N ASN A 364 -18.92 3.91 2.61
CA ASN A 364 -20.13 3.15 2.96
C ASN A 364 -20.38 3.07 4.48
N ARG A 365 -19.94 4.07 5.25
CA ARG A 365 -19.96 4.10 6.72
C ARG A 365 -21.30 3.77 7.37
N ASN A 366 -22.43 4.03 6.72
CA ASN A 366 -23.77 3.88 7.26
C ASN A 366 -24.49 2.61 6.81
N GLU A 367 -23.84 1.71 6.06
CA GLU A 367 -24.48 0.56 5.43
C GLU A 367 -25.01 -0.46 6.46
N ASN A 368 -24.22 -0.80 7.49
CA ASN A 368 -24.63 -1.68 8.57
C ASN A 368 -23.84 -1.45 9.86
N PHE A 369 -24.09 -2.28 10.89
CA PHE A 369 -23.37 -2.19 12.17
C PHE A 369 -21.85 -2.30 12.00
N LEU A 370 -21.39 -3.24 11.19
CA LEU A 370 -19.97 -3.52 11.01
C LEU A 370 -19.24 -2.36 10.34
N THR A 371 -19.83 -1.77 9.30
CA THR A 371 -19.24 -0.60 8.60
C THR A 371 -19.18 0.63 9.50
N ARG A 372 -20.16 0.81 10.40
CA ARG A 372 -20.16 1.87 11.42
C ARG A 372 -19.02 1.68 12.42
N MET A 373 -18.85 0.47 12.96
CA MET A 373 -17.78 0.17 13.91
C MET A 373 -16.40 0.32 13.25
N PHE A 374 -16.29 -0.07 12.00
CA PHE A 374 -15.05 0.07 11.24
C PHE A 374 -14.69 1.55 11.00
N THR A 375 -15.68 2.39 10.69
CA THR A 375 -15.50 3.84 10.55
C THR A 375 -15.08 4.51 11.87
N LEU A 376 -15.66 4.09 13.00
CA LEU A 376 -15.23 4.55 14.33
C LEU A 376 -13.74 4.27 14.56
N GLU A 377 -13.32 3.03 14.29
CA GLU A 377 -11.94 2.59 14.47
C GLU A 377 -10.96 3.35 13.58
N TYR A 378 -11.29 3.56 12.29
CA TYR A 378 -10.43 4.28 11.36
C TYR A 378 -10.35 5.78 11.68
N SER A 379 -11.47 6.40 12.10
CA SER A 379 -11.46 7.77 12.58
C SER A 379 -10.56 7.93 13.81
N TYR A 380 -10.63 6.99 14.77
CA TYR A 380 -9.74 6.97 15.92
C TYR A 380 -8.27 6.79 15.51
N TRP A 381 -7.99 5.86 14.59
CA TRP A 381 -6.64 5.53 14.17
C TRP A 381 -5.97 6.69 13.42
N PHE A 382 -6.59 7.19 12.37
CA PHE A 382 -6.00 8.17 11.47
C PHE A 382 -6.09 9.61 11.97
N ASP A 383 -7.08 9.95 12.80
CA ASP A 383 -7.25 11.33 13.25
C ASP A 383 -6.69 11.61 14.64
N TYR A 384 -6.33 10.56 15.41
CA TYR A 384 -5.79 10.69 16.76
C TYR A 384 -4.50 9.91 16.99
N MET A 385 -4.47 8.62 16.62
CA MET A 385 -3.32 7.80 16.94
C MET A 385 -2.11 8.15 16.09
N LEU A 386 -2.23 8.13 14.76
CA LEU A 386 -1.11 8.44 13.88
C LEU A 386 -0.59 9.88 14.06
N PRO A 387 -1.44 10.92 14.16
CA PRO A 387 -0.98 12.27 14.50
C PRO A 387 -0.28 12.36 15.85
N GLY A 388 -0.71 11.58 16.83
CA GLY A 388 -0.04 11.49 18.13
C GLY A 388 1.37 10.88 18.04
N LEU A 389 1.53 9.81 17.24
CA LEU A 389 2.82 9.19 16.98
C LEU A 389 3.77 10.15 16.26
N ASP A 390 3.29 10.85 15.23
CA ASP A 390 4.03 11.86 14.46
C ASP A 390 4.55 12.98 15.39
N THR A 391 3.65 13.59 16.17
CA THR A 391 3.99 14.69 17.10
C THR A 391 5.02 14.28 18.16
N LEU A 392 5.00 13.03 18.61
CA LEU A 392 5.92 12.50 19.63
C LEU A 392 7.21 11.94 19.06
N ASP A 393 7.36 11.96 17.74
CA ASP A 393 8.51 11.34 17.04
C ASP A 393 8.65 9.85 17.41
N ILE A 394 7.59 9.09 17.15
CA ILE A 394 7.51 7.63 17.39
C ILE A 394 7.27 6.93 16.04
N PRO A 395 7.83 5.72 15.81
CA PRO A 395 7.62 4.98 14.56
C PRO A 395 6.14 4.86 14.19
N ILE A 396 5.79 5.28 12.98
CA ILE A 396 4.41 5.23 12.46
C ILE A 396 4.24 3.96 11.63
N PRO A 397 3.35 3.03 12.02
CA PRO A 397 2.93 1.96 11.13
C PRO A 397 2.03 2.54 10.04
N LEU A 398 2.49 2.43 8.78
CA LEU A 398 1.76 2.95 7.63
C LEU A 398 0.46 2.16 7.39
N GLY A 399 -0.53 2.81 6.80
CA GLY A 399 -1.71 2.16 6.26
C GLY A 399 -1.41 1.47 4.91
N GLY A 400 -2.32 0.64 4.41
CA GLY A 400 -2.11 -0.16 3.20
C GLY A 400 -2.14 0.61 1.89
N THR A 401 -2.61 1.86 1.90
CA THR A 401 -2.79 2.71 0.73
C THR A 401 -2.56 4.18 1.09
N SER A 402 -2.51 5.05 0.07
CA SER A 402 -2.34 6.50 0.24
C SER A 402 -1.09 6.88 1.05
N ASN A 403 -0.05 6.08 0.87
CA ASN A 403 1.30 6.35 1.33
C ASN A 403 2.06 7.03 0.19
N HIS A 404 2.51 8.23 0.43
CA HIS A 404 3.20 9.03 -0.56
C HIS A 404 4.69 9.08 -0.23
N PHE A 405 5.51 8.47 -1.06
CA PHE A 405 6.95 8.33 -0.84
C PHE A 405 7.78 9.22 -1.76
N LYS A 406 8.94 9.67 -1.29
CA LYS A 406 10.05 10.01 -2.16
C LYS A 406 10.56 8.70 -2.77
N LEU A 407 10.51 8.58 -4.11
CA LEU A 407 10.77 7.29 -4.80
C LEU A 407 12.19 6.76 -4.55
N ALA A 408 13.20 7.64 -4.60
CA ALA A 408 14.59 7.24 -4.43
C ALA A 408 14.84 6.62 -3.04
N GLU A 409 14.33 7.26 -2.01
CA GLU A 409 14.46 6.83 -0.62
C GLU A 409 13.70 5.53 -0.34
N LEU A 410 12.52 5.34 -0.95
CA LEU A 410 11.78 4.08 -0.87
C LEU A 410 12.58 2.92 -1.47
N VAL A 411 13.20 3.12 -2.63
CA VAL A 411 14.05 2.11 -3.28
C VAL A 411 15.29 1.81 -2.43
N ASP A 412 15.91 2.84 -1.82
CA ASP A 412 17.07 2.66 -0.93
C ASP A 412 16.71 1.89 0.34
N LEU A 413 15.51 2.06 0.88
CA LEU A 413 14.99 1.27 2.00
C LEU A 413 14.84 -0.23 1.66
N GLY A 414 14.86 -0.62 0.38
CA GLY A 414 14.55 -1.97 -0.10
C GLY A 414 13.05 -2.21 -0.28
N ALA A 415 12.26 -1.14 -0.38
CA ALA A 415 10.82 -1.12 -0.63
C ALA A 415 10.01 -2.04 0.32
N TRP A 416 8.96 -2.69 -0.13
CA TRP A 416 8.08 -3.53 0.71
C TRP A 416 8.62 -4.96 0.83
N ASP A 417 8.40 -5.61 2.00
CA ASP A 417 8.73 -7.02 2.21
C ASP A 417 7.60 -7.93 1.69
N PRO A 418 7.79 -8.71 0.62
CA PRO A 418 6.76 -9.61 0.09
C PRO A 418 6.36 -10.74 1.04
N PHE A 419 7.17 -11.02 2.06
CA PHE A 419 6.92 -12.07 3.04
C PHE A 419 6.18 -11.57 4.28
N ASN A 420 6.03 -10.25 4.46
CA ASN A 420 5.23 -9.66 5.52
C ASN A 420 3.79 -9.41 5.02
N VAL A 421 2.79 -9.78 5.81
CA VAL A 421 1.38 -9.59 5.42
C VAL A 421 0.80 -8.24 5.84
N THR A 422 1.61 -7.40 6.51
CA THR A 422 1.41 -5.95 6.72
C THR A 422 2.74 -5.24 6.42
N GLU A 423 3.16 -5.36 5.19
CA GLU A 423 4.41 -4.82 4.64
C GLU A 423 4.52 -3.30 4.78
N ASP A 424 3.38 -2.62 4.82
CA ASP A 424 3.20 -1.21 5.02
C ASP A 424 3.60 -0.79 6.45
N ALA A 425 3.01 -1.42 7.47
CA ALA A 425 3.34 -1.17 8.87
C ALA A 425 4.82 -1.48 9.17
N ASP A 426 5.35 -2.57 8.61
CA ASP A 426 6.76 -2.93 8.68
C ASP A 426 7.66 -1.86 8.06
N LEU A 427 7.31 -1.38 6.86
CA LEU A 427 8.06 -0.34 6.15
C LEU A 427 8.19 0.93 6.97
N GLY A 428 7.11 1.35 7.67
CA GLY A 428 7.14 2.50 8.55
C GLY A 428 8.15 2.37 9.69
N VAL A 429 8.23 1.19 10.31
CA VAL A 429 9.20 0.90 11.38
C VAL A 429 10.63 0.84 10.81
N ARG A 430 10.84 0.22 9.64
CA ARG A 430 12.14 0.16 8.97
C ARG A 430 12.66 1.55 8.58
N ALA A 431 11.78 2.41 8.08
CA ALA A 431 12.11 3.79 7.75
C ALA A 431 12.64 4.53 8.99
N TYR A 432 11.89 4.47 10.08
CA TYR A 432 12.30 5.11 11.34
C TYR A 432 13.62 4.54 11.89
N ALA A 433 13.81 3.22 11.82
CA ALA A 433 15.06 2.57 12.28
C ALA A 433 16.29 2.96 11.44
N LYS A 434 16.10 3.52 10.25
CA LYS A 434 17.15 4.09 9.38
C LYS A 434 17.29 5.62 9.53
N GLY A 435 16.55 6.24 10.44
CA GLY A 435 16.62 7.68 10.71
C GLY A 435 15.71 8.53 9.83
N HIS A 436 14.80 7.91 9.08
CA HIS A 436 13.80 8.61 8.28
C HIS A 436 12.52 8.86 9.07
N LYS A 437 11.76 9.87 8.66
CA LYS A 437 10.49 10.26 9.27
C LYS A 437 9.32 10.14 8.32
N ILE A 438 8.14 9.99 8.90
CA ILE A 438 6.86 9.94 8.23
C ILE A 438 6.00 11.07 8.76
N ALA A 439 5.39 11.84 7.89
CA ALA A 439 4.42 12.85 8.26
C ALA A 439 2.99 12.40 7.97
N ILE A 440 2.02 13.00 8.66
CA ILE A 440 0.59 12.80 8.42
C ILE A 440 0.03 14.06 7.78
N ILE A 441 -0.92 13.95 6.84
CA ILE A 441 -1.50 15.08 6.13
C ILE A 441 -3.02 15.17 6.29
N ASN A 442 -3.57 16.38 6.23
CA ASN A 442 -5.01 16.67 6.25
C ASN A 442 -5.68 16.39 4.88
N SER A 443 -5.56 15.18 4.41
CA SER A 443 -6.26 14.66 3.22
C SER A 443 -6.78 13.27 3.52
N THR A 444 -7.90 12.89 2.91
CA THR A 444 -8.54 11.59 3.17
C THR A 444 -8.70 10.81 1.87
N THR A 445 -8.44 9.51 1.93
CA THR A 445 -8.84 8.54 0.92
C THR A 445 -9.96 7.68 1.50
N TYR A 446 -11.05 7.55 0.75
CA TYR A 446 -12.21 6.77 1.14
C TYR A 446 -12.17 5.40 0.49
N GLU A 447 -12.23 4.37 1.33
CA GLU A 447 -12.23 2.95 0.96
C GLU A 447 -13.62 2.34 1.13
N GLU A 448 -13.76 1.05 0.78
CA GLU A 448 -14.94 0.24 1.08
C GLU A 448 -14.77 -0.50 2.40
N ALA A 449 -15.57 -0.16 3.43
CA ALA A 449 -15.62 -0.95 4.66
C ALA A 449 -16.28 -2.30 4.41
N ASN A 450 -15.69 -3.36 4.95
CA ASN A 450 -16.30 -4.68 4.92
C ASN A 450 -17.67 -4.67 5.61
N ASN A 451 -18.70 -5.10 4.88
CA ASN A 451 -20.07 -5.21 5.35
C ASN A 451 -20.47 -6.65 5.75
N GLU A 452 -19.60 -7.64 5.53
CA GLU A 452 -19.80 -9.05 5.85
C GLU A 452 -18.87 -9.54 6.97
N PRO A 453 -19.38 -10.16 8.07
CA PRO A 453 -18.59 -10.55 9.23
C PRO A 453 -17.44 -11.52 8.91
N PHE A 454 -17.67 -12.53 8.06
CA PHE A 454 -16.63 -13.51 7.73
C PHE A 454 -15.51 -12.91 6.88
N ASN A 455 -15.86 -12.01 5.96
CA ASN A 455 -14.89 -11.27 5.14
C ASN A 455 -14.06 -10.31 6.01
N TRP A 456 -14.72 -9.64 6.98
CA TRP A 456 -14.07 -8.80 7.97
C TRP A 456 -13.08 -9.61 8.85
N ILE A 457 -13.48 -10.80 9.36
CA ILE A 457 -12.59 -11.68 10.14
C ILE A 457 -11.36 -12.10 9.31
N ARG A 458 -11.51 -12.37 8.00
CA ARG A 458 -10.38 -12.68 7.10
C ARG A 458 -9.39 -11.51 7.04
N GLN A 459 -9.89 -10.31 6.80
CA GLN A 459 -9.06 -9.11 6.72
C GLN A 459 -8.35 -8.83 8.04
N ARG A 460 -9.09 -8.86 9.16
CA ARG A 460 -8.53 -8.59 10.50
C ARG A 460 -7.54 -9.64 10.96
N SER A 461 -7.77 -10.91 10.65
CA SER A 461 -6.82 -11.99 10.96
C SER A 461 -5.49 -11.74 10.25
N ARG A 462 -5.51 -11.28 8.99
CA ARG A 462 -4.31 -10.91 8.23
C ARG A 462 -3.57 -9.73 8.89
N TRP A 463 -4.27 -8.67 9.26
CA TRP A 463 -3.66 -7.49 9.88
C TRP A 463 -3.04 -7.79 11.25
N ILE A 464 -3.77 -8.49 12.12
CA ILE A 464 -3.25 -8.85 13.44
C ILE A 464 -2.06 -9.82 13.31
N LYS A 465 -2.12 -10.78 12.38
CA LYS A 465 -1.00 -11.67 12.06
C LYS A 465 0.23 -10.87 11.59
N GLY A 466 0.04 -9.88 10.73
CA GLY A 466 1.10 -9.03 10.24
C GLY A 466 1.77 -8.21 11.35
N TYR A 467 0.99 -7.69 12.30
CA TYR A 467 1.55 -7.03 13.48
C TYR A 467 2.39 -7.99 14.33
N MET A 468 1.94 -9.25 14.50
CA MET A 468 2.77 -10.29 15.14
C MET A 468 4.06 -10.55 14.36
N GLN A 469 4.00 -10.64 13.02
CA GLN A 469 5.20 -10.83 12.18
C GLN A 469 6.17 -9.65 12.31
N SER A 470 5.68 -8.43 12.13
CA SER A 470 6.50 -7.21 12.23
C SER A 470 7.13 -7.08 13.61
N TYR A 471 6.38 -7.39 14.67
CA TYR A 471 6.92 -7.39 16.03
C TYR A 471 8.05 -8.44 16.19
N LEU A 472 7.85 -9.67 15.72
CA LEU A 472 8.85 -10.72 15.78
C LEU A 472 10.10 -10.38 14.97
N VAL A 473 9.95 -9.83 13.77
CA VAL A 473 11.06 -9.43 12.91
C VAL A 473 11.94 -8.39 13.61
N HIS A 474 11.34 -7.29 14.06
CA HIS A 474 12.09 -6.18 14.67
C HIS A 474 12.63 -6.53 16.07
N MET A 475 11.98 -7.45 16.79
CA MET A 475 12.42 -7.94 18.11
C MET A 475 13.38 -9.14 18.05
N ARG A 476 13.98 -9.45 16.90
CA ARG A 476 15.09 -10.43 16.80
C ARG A 476 16.30 -10.01 17.59
N ASN A 477 16.57 -8.70 17.62
CA ASN A 477 17.61 -8.11 18.46
C ASN A 477 17.07 -6.84 19.14
N PRO A 478 16.38 -6.97 20.29
CA PRO A 478 15.74 -5.85 20.97
C PRO A 478 16.73 -4.77 21.43
N VAL A 479 17.97 -5.15 21.78
CA VAL A 479 19.00 -4.19 22.18
C VAL A 479 19.46 -3.35 20.99
N ALA A 480 19.64 -3.96 19.82
CA ALA A 480 20.01 -3.24 18.61
C ALA A 480 18.86 -2.32 18.15
N LEU A 481 17.61 -2.79 18.24
CA LEU A 481 16.43 -1.97 17.96
C LEU A 481 16.38 -0.75 18.89
N TRP A 482 16.50 -0.95 20.21
CA TRP A 482 16.53 0.14 21.20
C TRP A 482 17.61 1.19 20.86
N LYS A 483 18.81 0.75 20.51
CA LYS A 483 19.90 1.68 20.12
C LYS A 483 19.58 2.48 18.86
N LYS A 484 18.84 1.89 17.90
CA LYS A 484 18.47 2.53 16.63
C LYS A 484 17.33 3.53 16.79
N ILE A 485 16.24 3.14 17.48
CA ILE A 485 15.01 3.93 17.56
C ILE A 485 14.85 4.70 18.90
N GLY A 486 15.80 4.56 19.81
CA GLY A 486 15.76 5.18 21.12
C GLY A 486 14.67 4.60 22.04
N TRP A 487 14.62 5.09 23.30
CA TRP A 487 13.65 4.56 24.27
C TRP A 487 12.20 4.90 23.93
N LYS A 488 11.93 6.12 23.40
CA LYS A 488 10.58 6.55 22.97
C LYS A 488 10.06 5.66 21.85
N GLY A 489 10.86 5.50 20.79
CA GLY A 489 10.51 4.66 19.65
C GLY A 489 10.30 3.21 20.06
N PHE A 490 11.15 2.67 20.95
CA PHE A 490 11.04 1.29 21.43
C PHE A 490 9.78 1.05 22.27
N LEU A 491 9.44 1.96 23.18
CA LEU A 491 8.19 1.88 23.95
C LEU A 491 6.98 2.04 23.02
N GLY A 492 7.00 3.03 22.12
CA GLY A 492 5.95 3.25 21.14
C GLY A 492 5.70 2.01 20.26
N PHE A 493 6.76 1.45 19.68
CA PHE A 493 6.69 0.21 18.90
C PHE A 493 6.11 -0.96 19.72
N SER A 494 6.60 -1.13 20.95
CA SER A 494 6.16 -2.24 21.82
C SER A 494 4.70 -2.11 22.24
N PHE A 495 4.24 -0.92 22.64
CA PHE A 495 2.88 -0.71 23.10
C PHE A 495 1.87 -0.49 21.97
N PHE A 496 2.30 -0.08 20.80
CA PHE A 496 1.39 0.14 19.67
C PHE A 496 1.25 -1.11 18.80
N ILE A 497 2.37 -1.67 18.31
CA ILE A 497 2.38 -2.86 17.45
C ILE A 497 2.33 -4.14 18.28
N GLY A 498 3.22 -4.27 19.28
CA GLY A 498 3.32 -5.50 20.08
C GLY A 498 2.15 -5.74 21.01
N ALA A 499 1.64 -4.68 21.69
CA ALA A 499 0.55 -4.83 22.64
C ALA A 499 -0.81 -5.10 21.98
N THR A 500 -1.02 -4.67 20.73
CA THR A 500 -2.32 -4.83 20.06
C THR A 500 -2.73 -6.31 19.90
N PRO A 501 -1.92 -7.22 19.34
CA PRO A 501 -2.25 -8.64 19.29
C PRO A 501 -2.43 -9.27 20.68
N ILE A 502 -1.56 -8.93 21.62
CA ILE A 502 -1.62 -9.46 23.01
C ILE A 502 -2.94 -9.04 23.66
N THR A 503 -3.36 -7.79 23.49
CA THR A 503 -4.63 -7.28 24.01
C THR A 503 -5.80 -8.14 23.51
N PHE A 504 -5.89 -8.38 22.21
CA PHE A 504 -7.01 -9.16 21.64
C PHE A 504 -6.97 -10.65 22.01
N LEU A 505 -5.80 -11.24 22.24
CA LEU A 505 -5.68 -12.63 22.70
C LEU A 505 -6.09 -12.78 24.18
N VAL A 506 -5.76 -11.81 25.03
CA VAL A 506 -5.99 -11.89 26.46
C VAL A 506 -7.35 -11.35 26.89
N TYR A 507 -7.91 -10.37 26.16
CA TYR A 507 -9.18 -9.72 26.49
C TYR A 507 -10.37 -10.68 26.76
N PRO A 508 -10.66 -11.69 25.90
CA PRO A 508 -11.79 -12.58 26.15
C PRO A 508 -11.58 -13.47 27.37
N LEU A 509 -10.34 -13.82 27.70
CA LEU A 509 -10.01 -14.61 28.89
C LEU A 509 -10.29 -13.81 30.18
N LEU A 510 -9.83 -12.56 30.23
CA LEU A 510 -10.08 -11.67 31.37
C LEU A 510 -11.56 -11.36 31.52
N LEU A 511 -12.27 -11.13 30.41
CA LEU A 511 -13.72 -10.93 30.43
C LEU A 511 -14.47 -12.17 30.92
N ALA A 512 -14.07 -13.37 30.50
CA ALA A 512 -14.66 -14.62 30.97
C ALA A 512 -14.45 -14.83 32.48
N ILE A 513 -13.22 -14.58 32.98
CA ILE A 513 -12.90 -14.65 34.42
C ILE A 513 -13.79 -13.67 35.22
N PHE A 514 -13.92 -12.43 34.73
CA PHE A 514 -14.76 -11.42 35.35
C PHE A 514 -16.26 -11.84 35.39
N LEU A 515 -16.80 -12.34 34.27
CA LEU A 515 -18.17 -12.81 34.18
C LEU A 515 -18.42 -14.02 35.10
N CYS A 516 -17.48 -14.97 35.16
CA CYS A 516 -17.56 -16.10 36.11
C CYS A 516 -17.58 -15.62 37.57
N TYR A 517 -16.76 -14.61 37.91
CA TYR A 517 -16.77 -14.03 39.24
C TYR A 517 -18.12 -13.37 39.59
N VAL A 518 -18.67 -12.56 38.67
CA VAL A 518 -19.89 -11.78 38.91
C VAL A 518 -21.14 -12.65 38.86
N ILE A 519 -21.27 -13.57 37.89
CA ILE A 519 -22.50 -14.34 37.65
C ILE A 519 -22.61 -15.54 38.58
N PHE A 520 -21.49 -16.24 38.83
CA PHE A 520 -21.47 -17.49 39.59
C PHE A 520 -20.99 -17.32 41.04
N ASP A 521 -20.71 -16.09 41.47
CA ASP A 521 -20.15 -15.76 42.80
C ASP A 521 -19.03 -16.72 43.25
N MET A 522 -18.12 -17.02 42.31
CA MET A 522 -17.02 -17.95 42.54
C MET A 522 -15.98 -17.32 43.47
N SER A 523 -16.18 -17.40 44.78
CA SER A 523 -15.27 -16.88 45.81
C SER A 523 -13.83 -17.40 45.67
N SER A 524 -13.67 -18.59 45.09
CA SER A 524 -12.33 -19.15 44.74
C SER A 524 -11.53 -18.25 43.77
N ILE A 525 -12.20 -17.56 42.83
CA ILE A 525 -11.55 -16.63 41.91
C ILE A 525 -10.98 -15.45 42.68
N ARG A 526 -11.67 -14.95 43.70
CA ARG A 526 -11.19 -13.83 44.53
C ARG A 526 -9.83 -14.10 45.18
N THR A 527 -9.56 -15.37 45.52
CA THR A 527 -8.26 -15.73 46.10
C THR A 527 -7.05 -15.55 45.15
N LEU A 528 -7.34 -15.50 43.86
CA LEU A 528 -6.33 -15.25 42.78
C LEU A 528 -6.09 -13.77 42.50
N PHE A 529 -6.91 -12.89 43.13
CA PHE A 529 -6.84 -11.43 43.01
C PHE A 529 -6.72 -10.80 44.39
N PRO A 530 -5.51 -10.56 44.91
CA PRO A 530 -5.33 -9.68 46.05
C PRO A 530 -6.05 -8.35 45.83
N ASP A 531 -6.55 -7.72 46.90
CA ASP A 531 -7.45 -6.56 46.80
C ASP A 531 -6.94 -5.46 45.87
N TRP A 532 -5.65 -5.14 45.90
CA TRP A 532 -5.07 -4.15 45.03
C TRP A 532 -4.99 -4.59 43.55
N VAL A 533 -4.79 -5.90 43.28
CA VAL A 533 -4.82 -6.44 41.90
C VAL A 533 -6.24 -6.46 41.36
N LEU A 534 -7.19 -6.84 42.21
CA LEU A 534 -8.62 -6.81 41.86
C LEU A 534 -9.05 -5.39 41.53
N PHE A 535 -8.70 -4.41 42.38
CA PHE A 535 -8.99 -3.00 42.13
C PHE A 535 -8.39 -2.53 40.79
N MET A 536 -7.11 -2.82 40.52
CA MET A 536 -6.46 -2.47 39.28
C MET A 536 -7.12 -3.14 38.06
N SER A 537 -7.54 -4.40 38.18
CA SER A 537 -8.22 -5.14 37.11
C SER A 537 -9.61 -4.57 36.81
N ILE A 538 -10.38 -4.24 37.85
CA ILE A 538 -11.69 -3.57 37.71
C ILE A 538 -11.52 -2.16 37.12
N PHE A 539 -10.52 -1.42 37.59
CA PHE A 539 -10.19 -0.11 37.04
C PHE A 539 -9.89 -0.20 35.54
N ASN A 540 -9.04 -1.12 35.10
CA ASN A 540 -8.74 -1.35 33.69
C ASN A 540 -9.99 -1.71 32.90
N LEU A 541 -10.82 -2.62 33.42
CA LEU A 541 -12.03 -3.06 32.72
C LEU A 541 -13.05 -1.93 32.58
N MET A 542 -13.32 -1.18 33.65
CA MET A 542 -14.35 -0.14 33.64
C MET A 542 -13.81 1.17 33.03
N VAL A 543 -12.74 1.72 33.62
CA VAL A 543 -12.22 3.01 33.21
C VAL A 543 -11.56 2.92 31.84
N GLY A 544 -10.80 1.84 31.57
CA GLY A 544 -10.19 1.61 30.28
C GLY A 544 -11.19 1.52 29.14
N ASN A 545 -12.28 0.74 29.31
CA ASN A 545 -13.34 0.66 28.32
C ASN A 545 -14.05 2.01 28.12
N ILE A 546 -14.38 2.71 29.21
CA ILE A 546 -15.06 4.02 29.14
C ILE A 546 -14.18 5.02 28.40
N LEU A 547 -12.88 5.10 28.72
CA LEU A 547 -11.94 6.01 28.05
C LEU A 547 -11.82 5.68 26.56
N MET A 548 -11.71 4.42 26.19
CA MET A 548 -11.62 4.03 24.79
C MET A 548 -12.91 4.31 24.02
N ILE A 549 -14.08 4.08 24.63
CA ILE A 549 -15.37 4.46 24.06
C ILE A 549 -15.42 5.97 23.86
N TYR A 550 -15.04 6.75 24.86
CA TYR A 550 -15.03 8.21 24.79
C TYR A 550 -14.14 8.74 23.67
N ILE A 551 -12.91 8.21 23.51
CA ILE A 551 -12.00 8.63 22.46
C ILE A 551 -12.59 8.30 21.07
N ASN A 552 -13.21 7.12 20.90
CA ASN A 552 -13.88 6.76 19.65
C ASN A 552 -15.06 7.69 19.33
N MET A 553 -15.85 8.09 20.36
CA MET A 553 -16.88 9.12 20.19
C MET A 553 -16.31 10.45 19.71
N MET A 554 -15.22 10.90 20.32
CA MET A 554 -14.53 12.14 19.93
C MET A 554 -13.98 12.06 18.51
N ALA A 555 -13.49 10.91 18.06
CA ALA A 555 -12.95 10.74 16.72
C ALA A 555 -14.01 10.95 15.63
N VAL A 556 -15.17 10.36 15.75
CA VAL A 556 -16.27 10.56 14.80
C VAL A 556 -16.93 11.93 14.96
N PHE A 557 -16.92 12.51 16.17
CA PHE A 557 -17.38 13.88 16.39
C PHE A 557 -16.51 14.89 15.64
N LYS A 558 -15.18 14.73 15.65
CA LYS A 558 -14.23 15.55 14.89
C LYS A 558 -14.53 15.51 13.38
N ARG A 559 -14.89 14.34 12.84
CA ARG A 559 -15.31 14.15 11.43
C ARG A 559 -16.76 14.60 11.15
N ARG A 560 -17.51 15.06 12.16
CA ARG A 560 -18.93 15.42 12.07
C ARG A 560 -19.84 14.24 11.70
N TYR A 561 -19.42 13.00 12.00
CA TYR A 561 -20.25 11.79 11.82
C TYR A 561 -21.07 11.53 13.08
N TYR A 562 -21.95 12.48 13.42
CA TYR A 562 -22.70 12.50 14.68
C TYR A 562 -23.59 11.27 14.86
N GLU A 563 -24.07 10.70 13.75
CA GLU A 563 -24.89 9.49 13.72
C GLU A 563 -24.15 8.25 14.23
N LEU A 564 -22.81 8.28 14.27
CA LEU A 564 -21.99 7.15 14.71
C LEU A 564 -21.63 7.21 16.20
N ILE A 565 -21.82 8.33 16.88
CA ILE A 565 -21.33 8.54 18.25
C ILE A 565 -21.81 7.45 19.21
N LEU A 566 -23.11 7.13 19.19
CA LEU A 566 -23.69 6.13 20.11
C LEU A 566 -23.22 4.70 19.80
N PHE A 567 -22.80 4.42 18.58
CA PHE A 567 -22.27 3.09 18.22
C PHE A 567 -20.97 2.78 18.94
N ALA A 568 -20.21 3.78 19.39
CA ALA A 568 -18.98 3.58 20.17
C ALA A 568 -19.23 2.79 21.47
N ILE A 569 -20.44 2.83 22.04
CA ILE A 569 -20.82 2.03 23.22
C ILE A 569 -20.72 0.53 22.94
N ALA A 570 -20.87 0.11 21.69
CA ALA A 570 -20.75 -1.29 21.27
C ALA A 570 -19.30 -1.77 21.07
N ASN A 571 -18.27 -0.92 21.28
CA ASN A 571 -16.86 -1.29 21.16
C ASN A 571 -16.48 -2.60 21.89
N PRO A 572 -16.93 -2.89 23.12
CA PRO A 572 -16.58 -4.14 23.79
C PRO A 572 -17.00 -5.39 23.02
N ILE A 573 -18.15 -5.36 22.32
CA ILE A 573 -18.60 -6.45 21.44
C ILE A 573 -17.71 -6.54 20.21
N TYR A 574 -17.38 -5.40 19.63
CA TYR A 574 -16.51 -5.32 18.46
C TYR A 574 -15.10 -5.85 18.75
N TRP A 575 -14.57 -5.61 19.96
CA TRP A 575 -13.26 -6.15 20.37
C TRP A 575 -13.27 -7.67 20.53
N LEU A 576 -14.41 -8.29 20.87
CA LEU A 576 -14.52 -9.75 20.86
C LEU A 576 -14.37 -10.32 19.44
N MET A 577 -14.88 -9.62 18.42
CA MET A 577 -14.63 -10.02 17.02
C MET A 577 -13.14 -9.92 16.65
N HIS A 578 -12.43 -8.89 17.15
CA HIS A 578 -10.96 -8.80 17.00
C HIS A 578 -10.25 -9.97 17.69
N SER A 579 -10.74 -10.43 18.84
CA SER A 579 -10.19 -11.58 19.53
C SER A 579 -10.30 -12.86 18.70
N VAL A 580 -11.46 -13.12 18.07
CA VAL A 580 -11.64 -14.23 17.13
C VAL A 580 -10.63 -14.13 15.99
N SER A 581 -10.45 -12.93 15.45
CA SER A 581 -9.47 -12.68 14.38
C SER A 581 -8.02 -12.85 14.84
N ALA A 582 -7.70 -12.50 16.10
CA ALA A 582 -6.38 -12.66 16.68
C ALA A 582 -6.00 -14.14 16.87
N TYR A 583 -6.90 -14.96 17.37
CA TYR A 583 -6.68 -16.41 17.49
C TYR A 583 -6.51 -17.07 16.12
N LYS A 584 -7.32 -16.70 15.14
CA LYS A 584 -7.15 -17.17 13.75
C LYS A 584 -5.81 -16.70 13.19
N GLY A 585 -5.43 -15.43 13.41
CA GLY A 585 -4.16 -14.86 12.98
C GLY A 585 -2.95 -15.58 13.60
N LEU A 586 -3.01 -15.88 14.90
CA LEU A 586 -1.98 -16.64 15.62
C LEU A 586 -1.82 -18.06 15.06
N TYR A 587 -2.94 -18.76 14.81
CA TYR A 587 -2.90 -20.07 14.16
C TYR A 587 -2.25 -20.00 12.77
N GLN A 588 -2.64 -19.01 11.95
CA GLN A 588 -2.04 -18.82 10.62
C GLN A 588 -0.56 -18.44 10.70
N LEU A 589 -0.13 -17.68 11.70
CA LEU A 589 1.27 -17.30 11.89
C LEU A 589 2.17 -18.53 12.06
N VAL A 590 1.68 -19.55 12.77
CA VAL A 590 2.44 -20.80 13.02
C VAL A 590 2.37 -21.73 11.80
N VAL A 591 1.19 -21.89 11.17
CA VAL A 591 0.98 -22.94 10.16
C VAL A 591 1.21 -22.44 8.74
N LYS A 592 0.85 -21.17 8.44
CA LYS A 592 0.88 -20.57 7.10
C LYS A 592 1.29 -19.09 7.19
N PRO A 593 2.53 -18.75 7.61
CA PRO A 593 2.93 -17.37 7.91
C PRO A 593 2.75 -16.42 6.72
N PHE A 594 3.09 -16.84 5.52
CA PHE A 594 3.06 -16.00 4.30
C PHE A 594 1.74 -16.07 3.54
N TYR A 595 0.73 -16.77 4.07
CA TYR A 595 -0.56 -16.87 3.41
C TYR A 595 -1.30 -15.53 3.43
N TRP A 596 -1.46 -14.94 2.24
CA TRP A 596 -2.24 -13.74 2.04
C TRP A 596 -3.71 -14.12 1.84
N GLU A 597 -4.51 -13.99 2.88
CA GLU A 597 -5.95 -14.26 2.79
C GLU A 597 -6.64 -13.07 2.12
N LYS A 598 -7.04 -13.25 0.84
CA LYS A 598 -7.67 -12.19 0.05
C LYS A 598 -9.01 -11.78 0.67
N THR A 599 -9.23 -10.47 0.76
CA THR A 599 -10.51 -9.83 1.09
C THR A 599 -11.29 -9.59 -0.20
N ASN A 600 -12.58 -9.78 -0.20
CA ASN A 600 -13.45 -9.44 -1.32
C ASN A 600 -13.91 -7.99 -1.20
N HIS A 601 -13.77 -7.22 -2.27
CA HIS A 601 -14.23 -5.83 -2.40
C HIS A 601 -15.39 -5.74 -3.41
N GLY A 602 -16.08 -4.59 -3.49
CA GLY A 602 -17.22 -4.40 -4.35
C GLY A 602 -18.51 -5.05 -3.83
N LEU A 603 -18.61 -5.26 -2.51
CA LEU A 603 -19.79 -5.83 -1.85
C LEU A 603 -20.78 -4.75 -1.38
N SER A 604 -20.37 -3.50 -1.35
CA SER A 604 -21.19 -2.38 -0.92
C SER A 604 -22.36 -2.13 -1.88
N LYS A 605 -23.53 -1.86 -1.29
CA LYS A 605 -24.75 -1.47 -2.02
C LYS A 605 -24.81 0.03 -2.34
N VAL A 606 -23.80 0.80 -1.94
CA VAL A 606 -23.74 2.25 -2.18
C VAL A 606 -23.34 2.50 -3.64
N ASN A 607 -24.32 2.88 -4.47
CA ASN A 607 -24.15 3.03 -5.91
C ASN A 607 -23.39 4.30 -6.34
N ASN A 608 -23.33 5.34 -5.51
CA ASN A 608 -22.68 6.60 -5.86
C ASN A 608 -21.88 7.17 -4.67
N PRO A 609 -20.65 6.70 -4.45
CA PRO A 609 -19.83 7.10 -3.29
C PRO A 609 -19.43 8.58 -3.30
N THR A 610 -19.34 9.23 -4.47
CA THR A 610 -18.98 10.66 -4.59
C THR A 610 -20.00 11.62 -3.97
N ASN A 611 -21.27 11.22 -3.84
CA ASN A 611 -22.30 12.01 -3.13
C ASN A 611 -22.20 11.90 -1.60
N VAL A 612 -21.43 10.97 -1.07
CA VAL A 612 -21.25 10.72 0.36
C VAL A 612 -20.03 11.48 0.90
N VAL A 613 -19.12 11.84 0.02
CA VAL A 613 -17.83 12.50 0.33
C VAL A 613 -17.96 14.04 0.39
N LYS A 614 -19.09 14.60 -0.02
CA LYS A 614 -19.37 16.07 0.05
C LYS A 614 -19.95 16.50 1.38
#